data_de1f5beb3e298aec2f021c6d9d212e02
#
_entry.id   de1f5beb3e298aec2f021c6d9d212e02
#
_cell.length_a   1.000
_cell.length_b   1.000
_cell.length_c   1.000
_cell.angle_alpha   90.00
_cell.angle_beta   90.00
_cell.angle_gamma   90.00
#
_symmetry.space_group_name_H-M   'P 1'
#
loop_
_entity.id
_entity.type
_entity.pdbx_description
1 polymer ?
#
loop_
_entity_poly.entity_id
_entity_poly.type
_entity_poly.pdbx_seq_one_letter_code
_entity_poly.pdbx_strand_id
1 'polypeptide(L)'
;MEDVHERELVERCRAGDERAFQELVDHYKDLVFALIARTVQDRSRAEDLAQDVFLRIHRGLPYFRGEARLSTWIYRIVANVCLQDHGRPPGAVSLDDERTPAARAVSDRQFGDLELRDRLEKAIQQLPAQYRLLIAAHYLQGVQYEDLAEAMSLPLGTVKTQLHRAKRQLRALLEGDLR
;
A
#
# COMPACT_ATOMS: atom_id res chain seq x y z
N MET A 1 -14.79 13.63 -14.60
CA MET A 1 -15.99 13.58 -13.73
C MET A 1 -15.62 13.20 -12.29
N GLU A 2 -14.69 12.27 -12.07
CA GLU A 2 -14.22 11.88 -10.72
C GLU A 2 -13.63 13.05 -9.92
N ASP A 3 -12.78 13.89 -10.53
CA ASP A 3 -12.13 15.02 -9.84
C ASP A 3 -13.11 16.10 -9.31
N VAL A 4 -14.27 16.29 -9.94
CA VAL A 4 -15.24 17.32 -9.49
C VAL A 4 -16.02 16.81 -8.27
N HIS A 5 -16.44 15.55 -8.31
CA HIS A 5 -17.15 14.92 -7.20
C HIS A 5 -16.25 14.76 -5.97
N GLU A 6 -14.99 14.41 -6.19
CA GLU A 6 -13.99 14.28 -5.12
C GLU A 6 -13.73 15.62 -4.41
N ARG A 7 -13.63 16.74 -5.17
CA ARG A 7 -13.47 18.08 -4.61
C ARG A 7 -14.69 18.51 -3.78
N GLU A 8 -15.88 18.28 -4.31
CA GLU A 8 -17.14 18.58 -3.59
C GLU A 8 -17.23 17.80 -2.30
N LEU A 9 -16.89 16.51 -2.32
CA LEU A 9 -16.86 15.65 -1.15
C LEU A 9 -15.87 16.18 -0.09
N VAL A 10 -14.68 16.58 -0.51
CA VAL A 10 -13.68 17.19 0.39
C VAL A 10 -14.19 18.48 1.02
N GLU A 11 -14.81 19.38 0.25
CA GLU A 11 -15.34 20.65 0.77
C GLU A 11 -16.50 20.39 1.78
N ARG A 12 -17.36 19.45 1.53
CA ARG A 12 -18.41 19.04 2.47
C ARG A 12 -17.81 18.46 3.76
N CYS A 13 -16.79 17.60 3.66
CA CYS A 13 -16.08 17.08 4.82
C CYS A 13 -15.42 18.22 5.64
N ARG A 14 -14.83 19.21 4.97
CA ARG A 14 -14.26 20.40 5.62
C ARG A 14 -15.29 21.24 6.36
N ALA A 15 -16.50 21.32 5.83
CA ALA A 15 -17.62 22.00 6.46
C ALA A 15 -18.19 21.23 7.66
N GLY A 16 -17.65 20.05 7.99
CA GLY A 16 -18.11 19.23 9.12
C GLY A 16 -19.33 18.35 8.78
N ASP A 17 -19.61 18.09 7.50
CA ASP A 17 -20.66 17.17 7.09
C ASP A 17 -20.23 15.71 7.39
N GLU A 18 -20.78 15.14 8.46
CA GLU A 18 -20.51 13.75 8.88
C GLU A 18 -20.93 12.73 7.80
N ARG A 19 -21.97 13.02 7.02
CA ARG A 19 -22.42 12.13 5.93
C ARG A 19 -21.43 12.12 4.79
N ALA A 20 -20.83 13.28 4.48
CA ALA A 20 -19.77 13.35 3.49
C ALA A 20 -18.53 12.58 3.94
N PHE A 21 -18.19 12.63 5.22
CA PHE A 21 -17.09 11.83 5.74
C PHE A 21 -17.38 10.32 5.67
N GLN A 22 -18.63 9.91 5.99
CA GLN A 22 -19.04 8.51 5.84
C GLN A 22 -18.94 8.04 4.37
N GLU A 23 -19.38 8.89 3.42
CA GLU A 23 -19.26 8.63 1.98
C GLU A 23 -17.79 8.45 1.56
N LEU A 24 -16.88 9.27 2.07
CA LEU A 24 -15.44 9.16 1.85
C LEU A 24 -14.89 7.83 2.43
N VAL A 25 -15.28 7.49 3.66
CA VAL A 25 -14.89 6.21 4.28
C VAL A 25 -15.36 5.04 3.43
N ASP A 26 -16.61 5.04 3.00
CA ASP A 26 -17.19 3.96 2.19
C ASP A 26 -16.48 3.82 0.83
N HIS A 27 -16.04 4.95 0.24
CA HIS A 27 -15.30 4.95 -1.01
C HIS A 27 -13.88 4.38 -0.88
N TYR A 28 -13.17 4.70 0.21
CA TYR A 28 -11.76 4.37 0.38
C TYR A 28 -11.47 3.18 1.30
N LYS A 29 -12.48 2.63 2.01
CA LYS A 29 -12.27 1.53 2.96
C LYS A 29 -11.59 0.31 2.34
N ASP A 30 -12.01 -0.10 1.15
CA ASP A 30 -11.47 -1.29 0.49
C ASP A 30 -10.00 -1.09 0.09
N LEU A 31 -9.64 0.10 -0.40
CA LEU A 31 -8.26 0.48 -0.68
C LEU A 31 -7.41 0.43 0.60
N VAL A 32 -7.86 1.09 1.66
CA VAL A 32 -7.14 1.18 2.94
C VAL A 32 -6.94 -0.21 3.54
N PHE A 33 -8.01 -1.00 3.66
CA PHE A 33 -7.92 -2.35 4.20
C PHE A 33 -7.05 -3.27 3.34
N ALA A 34 -7.15 -3.21 2.01
CA ALA A 34 -6.34 -4.03 1.11
C ALA A 34 -4.84 -3.75 1.24
N LEU A 35 -4.45 -2.49 1.40
CA LEU A 35 -3.05 -2.10 1.59
C LEU A 35 -2.52 -2.54 2.96
N ILE A 36 -3.28 -2.28 4.02
CA ILE A 36 -2.89 -2.61 5.40
C ILE A 36 -2.79 -4.13 5.57
N ALA A 37 -3.82 -4.89 5.17
CA ALA A 37 -3.86 -6.35 5.33
C ALA A 37 -2.70 -7.07 4.60
N ARG A 38 -2.18 -6.50 3.52
CA ARG A 38 -0.99 -7.04 2.83
C ARG A 38 0.33 -6.59 3.44
N THR A 39 0.32 -5.49 4.17
CA THR A 39 1.54 -4.96 4.81
C THR A 39 1.70 -5.54 6.21
N VAL A 40 0.62 -5.76 6.95
CA VAL A 40 0.59 -6.27 8.33
C VAL A 40 0.03 -7.68 8.32
N GLN A 41 0.68 -8.61 9.03
CA GLN A 41 0.28 -10.03 9.05
C GLN A 41 -0.81 -10.34 10.07
N ASP A 42 -0.94 -9.53 11.11
CA ASP A 42 -1.94 -9.68 12.17
C ASP A 42 -3.23 -8.94 11.79
N ARG A 43 -4.34 -9.68 11.75
CA ARG A 43 -5.65 -9.14 11.39
C ARG A 43 -6.16 -8.12 12.40
N SER A 44 -6.02 -8.38 13.69
CA SER A 44 -6.45 -7.45 14.74
C SER A 44 -5.65 -6.15 14.63
N ARG A 45 -4.35 -6.26 14.40
CA ARG A 45 -3.48 -5.10 14.17
C ARG A 45 -3.86 -4.34 12.91
N ALA A 46 -4.26 -5.03 11.84
CA ALA A 46 -4.71 -4.39 10.61
C ALA A 46 -5.98 -3.56 10.82
N GLU A 47 -6.92 -4.03 11.64
CA GLU A 47 -8.14 -3.30 12.01
C GLU A 47 -7.81 -2.02 12.80
N ASP A 48 -6.91 -2.11 13.79
CA ASP A 48 -6.45 -0.95 14.57
C ASP A 48 -5.77 0.10 13.67
N LEU A 49 -4.90 -0.34 12.76
CA LEU A 49 -4.21 0.56 11.83
C LEU A 49 -5.18 1.21 10.84
N ALA A 50 -6.19 0.49 10.35
CA ALA A 50 -7.22 1.06 9.50
C ALA A 50 -8.00 2.16 10.22
N GLN A 51 -8.34 1.94 11.48
CA GLN A 51 -8.98 2.96 12.31
C GLN A 51 -8.08 4.19 12.50
N ASP A 52 -6.78 4.00 12.79
CA ASP A 52 -5.81 5.11 12.91
C ASP A 52 -5.69 5.89 11.58
N VAL A 53 -5.67 5.19 10.43
CA VAL A 53 -5.68 5.83 9.10
C VAL A 53 -6.89 6.73 8.94
N PHE A 54 -8.12 6.24 9.20
CA PHE A 54 -9.32 7.05 9.04
C PHE A 54 -9.39 8.20 10.03
N LEU A 55 -8.91 8.04 11.25
CA LEU A 55 -8.78 9.13 12.22
C LEU A 55 -7.79 10.21 11.72
N ARG A 56 -6.67 9.81 11.12
CA ARG A 56 -5.70 10.76 10.52
C ARG A 56 -6.27 11.45 9.28
N ILE A 57 -7.03 10.73 8.44
CA ILE A 57 -7.76 11.32 7.33
C ILE A 57 -8.74 12.38 7.84
N HIS A 58 -9.58 12.06 8.81
CA HIS A 58 -10.55 12.98 9.38
C HIS A 58 -9.90 14.27 9.91
N ARG A 59 -8.82 14.12 10.69
CA ARG A 59 -8.07 15.26 11.26
C ARG A 59 -7.29 16.06 10.22
N GLY A 60 -6.88 15.42 9.13
CA GLY A 60 -6.08 16.03 8.07
C GLY A 60 -6.89 16.72 6.97
N LEU A 61 -8.14 16.30 6.76
CA LEU A 61 -9.01 16.86 5.71
C LEU A 61 -9.16 18.38 5.75
N PRO A 62 -9.32 19.05 6.92
CA PRO A 62 -9.37 20.51 6.99
C PRO A 62 -8.13 21.20 6.41
N TYR A 63 -6.98 20.52 6.40
CA TYR A 63 -5.69 21.04 5.94
C TYR A 63 -5.29 20.53 4.55
N PHE A 64 -6.06 19.63 3.97
CA PHE A 64 -5.81 19.11 2.63
C PHE A 64 -5.99 20.21 1.57
N ARG A 65 -4.93 20.58 0.83
CA ARG A 65 -4.93 21.71 -0.11
C ARG A 65 -5.32 21.33 -1.54
N GLY A 66 -5.49 20.05 -1.84
CA GLY A 66 -5.77 19.61 -3.21
C GLY A 66 -4.58 19.72 -4.17
N GLU A 67 -3.35 19.84 -3.64
CA GLU A 67 -2.11 19.88 -4.44
C GLU A 67 -1.79 18.51 -5.07
N ALA A 68 -2.28 17.45 -4.47
CA ALA A 68 -2.27 16.07 -4.97
C ALA A 68 -3.71 15.55 -5.10
N ARG A 69 -3.89 14.41 -5.76
CA ARG A 69 -5.16 13.67 -5.73
C ARG A 69 -5.45 13.20 -4.31
N LEU A 70 -6.72 13.17 -3.93
CA LEU A 70 -7.13 12.70 -2.60
C LEU A 70 -6.66 11.26 -2.35
N SER A 71 -6.75 10.39 -3.34
CA SER A 71 -6.24 9.01 -3.29
C SER A 71 -4.74 8.94 -2.98
N THR A 72 -3.91 9.80 -3.61
CA THR A 72 -2.46 9.90 -3.36
C THR A 72 -2.19 10.36 -1.92
N TRP A 73 -2.96 11.34 -1.44
CA TRP A 73 -2.85 11.83 -0.07
C TRP A 73 -3.25 10.77 0.97
N ILE A 74 -4.35 10.04 0.74
CA ILE A 74 -4.78 8.91 1.59
C ILE A 74 -3.70 7.82 1.57
N TYR A 75 -3.17 7.48 0.39
CA TYR A 75 -2.10 6.51 0.28
C TYR A 75 -0.86 6.90 1.10
N ARG A 76 -0.48 8.18 1.13
CA ARG A 76 0.59 8.69 2.00
C ARG A 76 0.32 8.41 3.47
N ILE A 77 -0.93 8.61 3.93
CA ILE A 77 -1.32 8.33 5.32
C ILE A 77 -1.18 6.83 5.61
N VAL A 78 -1.70 5.96 4.74
CA VAL A 78 -1.59 4.50 4.88
C VAL A 78 -0.12 4.07 4.93
N ALA A 79 0.71 4.55 4.00
CA ALA A 79 2.14 4.23 3.94
C ALA A 79 2.85 4.61 5.24
N ASN A 80 2.60 5.82 5.74
CA ASN A 80 3.20 6.29 6.98
C ASN A 80 2.79 5.44 8.18
N VAL A 81 1.50 5.10 8.31
CA VAL A 81 0.99 4.26 9.40
C VAL A 81 1.62 2.87 9.35
N CYS A 82 1.61 2.22 8.20
CA CYS A 82 2.17 0.88 8.03
C CYS A 82 3.69 0.83 8.28
N LEU A 83 4.44 1.82 7.79
CA LEU A 83 5.90 1.84 7.97
C LEU A 83 6.29 2.19 9.41
N GLN A 84 5.54 3.08 10.09
CA GLN A 84 5.76 3.38 11.51
C GLN A 84 5.50 2.15 12.38
N ASP A 85 4.46 1.38 12.11
CA ASP A 85 4.17 0.15 12.84
C ASP A 85 5.31 -0.88 12.77
N HIS A 86 6.05 -0.90 11.67
CA HIS A 86 7.24 -1.74 11.49
C HIS A 86 8.54 -1.10 12.03
N GLY A 87 8.45 -0.03 12.82
CA GLY A 87 9.60 0.65 13.41
C GLY A 87 10.49 1.41 12.42
N ARG A 88 9.98 1.71 11.23
CA ARG A 88 10.72 2.41 10.17
C ARG A 88 10.20 3.84 10.01
N PRO A 89 11.03 4.89 10.15
CA PRO A 89 10.58 6.25 9.90
C PRO A 89 10.20 6.44 8.43
N PRO A 90 9.19 7.27 8.12
CA PRO A 90 8.82 7.63 6.76
C PRO A 90 10.03 8.19 6.00
N GLY A 91 10.26 7.73 4.78
CA GLY A 91 11.40 8.18 3.97
C GLY A 91 12.76 7.53 4.27
N ALA A 92 12.88 6.67 5.27
CA ALA A 92 14.11 5.91 5.52
C ALA A 92 14.27 4.80 4.46
N VAL A 93 15.07 5.06 3.45
CA VAL A 93 15.53 4.06 2.48
C VAL A 93 16.67 3.28 3.11
N SER A 94 16.46 2.07 3.60
CA SER A 94 17.56 1.17 3.88
C SER A 94 18.01 0.53 2.57
N LEU A 95 19.22 0.88 2.13
CA LEU A 95 19.89 0.26 1.00
C LEU A 95 20.43 -1.15 1.34
N ASP A 96 20.41 -1.54 2.63
CA ASP A 96 21.18 -2.69 3.15
C ASP A 96 20.33 -3.90 3.59
N ASP A 97 19.05 -3.99 3.23
CA ASP A 97 18.28 -5.20 3.54
C ASP A 97 18.44 -6.25 2.42
N GLU A 98 19.70 -6.61 2.11
CA GLU A 98 20.07 -7.74 1.25
C GLU A 98 20.06 -9.06 2.04
N ARG A 99 18.88 -9.46 2.55
CA ARG A 99 18.65 -10.87 2.86
C ARG A 99 17.88 -11.49 1.70
N THR A 100 18.65 -11.88 0.69
CA THR A 100 18.13 -12.68 -0.42
C THR A 100 18.11 -14.15 0.01
N PRO A 101 16.96 -14.80 0.18
CA PRO A 101 16.92 -16.25 0.16
C PRO A 101 17.30 -16.72 -1.23
N ALA A 102 18.23 -17.66 -1.31
CA ALA A 102 18.70 -18.23 -2.57
C ALA A 102 17.53 -18.89 -3.31
N ALA A 103 17.28 -18.43 -4.52
CA ALA A 103 16.28 -18.99 -5.41
C ALA A 103 16.65 -20.42 -5.82
N ARG A 104 15.67 -21.31 -5.68
CA ARG A 104 15.67 -22.62 -6.34
C ARG A 104 14.43 -22.73 -7.22
N ALA A 105 14.66 -22.94 -8.52
CA ALA A 105 13.59 -23.05 -9.50
C ALA A 105 13.04 -24.48 -9.61
N VAL A 106 11.73 -24.64 -9.73
CA VAL A 106 11.07 -25.77 -10.41
C VAL A 106 9.72 -25.35 -11.02
N SER A 107 9.54 -25.80 -12.24
CA SER A 107 8.33 -25.74 -13.04
C SER A 107 7.38 -26.88 -12.66
N ASP A 108 6.11 -26.57 -12.40
CA ASP A 108 5.03 -27.42 -12.92
C ASP A 108 3.73 -26.62 -13.12
N ARG A 109 3.14 -26.79 -14.31
CA ARG A 109 1.92 -26.12 -14.72
C ARG A 109 0.78 -27.09 -14.47
N GLN A 110 0.00 -26.83 -13.42
CA GLN A 110 -1.42 -27.19 -13.29
C GLN A 110 -1.90 -26.97 -11.85
N PHE A 111 -2.01 -25.68 -11.45
CA PHE A 111 -2.65 -25.34 -10.19
C PHE A 111 -3.86 -24.46 -10.45
N GLY A 112 -4.99 -24.78 -9.81
CA GLY A 112 -6.19 -23.97 -9.91
C GLY A 112 -5.96 -22.54 -9.39
N ASP A 113 -6.73 -21.62 -9.86
CA ASP A 113 -6.63 -20.16 -9.59
C ASP A 113 -6.52 -19.82 -8.07
N LEU A 114 -7.09 -20.66 -7.21
CA LEU A 114 -7.05 -20.53 -5.75
C LEU A 114 -5.68 -20.83 -5.15
N GLU A 115 -5.01 -21.87 -5.62
CA GLU A 115 -3.71 -22.30 -5.12
C GLU A 115 -2.60 -21.33 -5.55
N LEU A 116 -2.70 -20.80 -6.77
CA LEU A 116 -1.78 -19.77 -7.25
C LEU A 116 -1.93 -18.46 -6.44
N ARG A 117 -3.17 -18.09 -6.09
CA ARG A 117 -3.44 -16.92 -5.25
C ARG A 117 -2.87 -17.08 -3.84
N ASP A 118 -3.07 -18.25 -3.22
CA ASP A 118 -2.55 -18.55 -1.88
C ASP A 118 -1.02 -18.52 -1.86
N ARG A 119 -0.37 -19.09 -2.88
CA ARG A 119 1.08 -19.04 -3.05
C ARG A 119 1.60 -17.62 -3.24
N LEU A 120 0.95 -16.82 -4.09
CA LEU A 120 1.29 -15.43 -4.30
C LEU A 120 1.17 -14.61 -3.00
N GLU A 121 0.09 -14.82 -2.25
CA GLU A 121 -0.12 -14.14 -0.98
C GLU A 121 0.96 -14.50 0.04
N LYS A 122 1.30 -15.79 0.18
CA LYS A 122 2.40 -16.26 1.04
C LYS A 122 3.75 -15.68 0.63
N ALA A 123 4.04 -15.61 -0.68
CA ALA A 123 5.27 -15.02 -1.18
C ALA A 123 5.33 -13.50 -0.91
N ILE A 124 4.21 -12.79 -1.08
CA ILE A 124 4.12 -11.36 -0.73
C ILE A 124 4.39 -11.15 0.76
N GLN A 125 3.86 -12.00 1.64
CA GLN A 125 4.05 -11.89 3.08
C GLN A 125 5.51 -12.09 3.52
N GLN A 126 6.34 -12.75 2.73
CA GLN A 126 7.77 -12.91 3.00
C GLN A 126 8.62 -11.69 2.57
N LEU A 127 8.07 -10.77 1.80
CA LEU A 127 8.76 -9.54 1.44
C LEU A 127 8.90 -8.58 2.63
N PRO A 128 9.92 -7.70 2.66
CA PRO A 128 9.96 -6.56 3.58
C PRO A 128 8.69 -5.70 3.47
N ALA A 129 8.22 -5.15 4.59
CA ALA A 129 6.96 -4.38 4.66
C ALA A 129 6.85 -3.28 3.59
N GLN A 130 7.95 -2.57 3.33
CA GLN A 130 8.01 -1.54 2.30
C GLN A 130 7.80 -2.10 0.89
N TYR A 131 8.32 -3.29 0.60
CA TYR A 131 8.13 -3.95 -0.70
C TYR A 131 6.72 -4.50 -0.84
N ARG A 132 6.14 -5.04 0.24
CA ARG A 132 4.73 -5.46 0.26
C ARG A 132 3.81 -4.30 -0.08
N LEU A 133 4.03 -3.16 0.58
CA LEU A 133 3.26 -1.94 0.35
C LEU A 133 3.35 -1.45 -1.10
N LEU A 134 4.56 -1.38 -1.66
CA LEU A 134 4.79 -0.97 -3.05
C LEU A 134 4.14 -1.92 -4.06
N ILE A 135 4.28 -3.23 -3.86
CA ILE A 135 3.64 -4.26 -4.71
C ILE A 135 2.11 -4.14 -4.62
N ALA A 136 1.56 -4.06 -3.41
CA ALA A 136 0.12 -3.94 -3.22
C ALA A 136 -0.44 -2.67 -3.87
N ALA A 137 0.19 -1.53 -3.65
CA ALA A 137 -0.26 -0.27 -4.20
C ALA A 137 -0.20 -0.23 -5.74
N HIS A 138 0.92 -0.59 -6.31
CA HIS A 138 1.10 -0.47 -7.77
C HIS A 138 0.34 -1.55 -8.54
N TYR A 139 0.53 -2.83 -8.18
CA TYR A 139 -0.01 -3.94 -8.99
C TYR A 139 -1.45 -4.32 -8.64
N LEU A 140 -1.90 -4.08 -7.40
CA LEU A 140 -3.24 -4.47 -6.97
C LEU A 140 -4.22 -3.28 -6.92
N GLN A 141 -3.71 -2.07 -6.68
CA GLN A 141 -4.52 -0.86 -6.58
C GLN A 141 -4.30 0.13 -7.73
N GLY A 142 -3.37 -0.17 -8.65
CA GLY A 142 -3.13 0.65 -9.85
C GLY A 142 -2.49 2.01 -9.59
N VAL A 143 -1.91 2.24 -8.40
CA VAL A 143 -1.26 3.51 -8.05
C VAL A 143 -0.05 3.74 -8.96
N GLN A 144 0.03 4.92 -9.57
CA GLN A 144 1.11 5.27 -10.51
C GLN A 144 2.44 5.49 -9.75
N TYR A 145 3.56 5.37 -10.48
CA TYR A 145 4.90 5.56 -9.87
C TYR A 145 5.09 6.98 -9.32
N GLU A 146 4.54 7.95 -10.00
CA GLU A 146 4.59 9.37 -9.62
C GLU A 146 3.84 9.60 -8.30
N ASP A 147 2.64 9.03 -8.16
CA ASP A 147 1.82 9.09 -6.95
C ASP A 147 2.52 8.38 -5.77
N LEU A 148 3.16 7.22 -6.04
CA LEU A 148 3.96 6.51 -5.04
C LEU A 148 5.17 7.32 -4.58
N ALA A 149 5.86 7.98 -5.52
CA ALA A 149 7.02 8.82 -5.24
C ALA A 149 6.62 10.00 -4.34
N GLU A 150 5.51 10.65 -4.67
CA GLU A 150 4.95 11.73 -3.89
C GLU A 150 4.51 11.26 -2.50
N ALA A 151 3.70 10.20 -2.44
CA ALA A 151 3.16 9.66 -1.18
C ALA A 151 4.26 9.21 -0.21
N MET A 152 5.32 8.60 -0.72
CA MET A 152 6.44 8.11 0.11
C MET A 152 7.53 9.15 0.31
N SER A 153 7.42 10.34 -0.30
CA SER A 153 8.45 11.39 -0.30
C SER A 153 9.80 10.88 -0.79
N LEU A 154 9.78 10.07 -1.87
CA LEU A 154 10.94 9.46 -2.48
C LEU A 154 11.14 9.98 -3.92
N PRO A 155 12.37 10.04 -4.41
CA PRO A 155 12.62 10.27 -5.83
C PRO A 155 11.97 9.18 -6.70
N LEU A 156 11.41 9.53 -7.84
CA LEU A 156 10.77 8.59 -8.78
C LEU A 156 11.70 7.43 -9.18
N GLY A 157 12.99 7.72 -9.39
CA GLY A 157 14.00 6.70 -9.69
C GLY A 157 14.18 5.68 -8.55
N THR A 158 14.04 6.14 -7.29
CA THR A 158 14.10 5.28 -6.12
C THR A 158 12.89 4.34 -6.06
N VAL A 159 11.68 4.85 -6.31
CA VAL A 159 10.47 4.02 -6.36
C VAL A 159 10.56 2.96 -7.46
N LYS A 160 11.00 3.33 -8.67
CA LYS A 160 11.21 2.39 -9.78
C LYS A 160 12.21 1.29 -9.42
N THR A 161 13.32 1.67 -8.79
CA THR A 161 14.35 0.73 -8.35
C THR A 161 13.83 -0.22 -7.26
N GLN A 162 13.09 0.31 -6.28
CA GLN A 162 12.51 -0.49 -5.19
C GLN A 162 11.45 -1.47 -5.72
N LEU A 163 10.57 -1.03 -6.61
CA LEU A 163 9.59 -1.91 -7.26
C LEU A 163 10.26 -3.01 -8.10
N HIS A 164 11.33 -2.67 -8.80
CA HIS A 164 12.10 -3.67 -9.54
C HIS A 164 12.73 -4.71 -8.60
N ARG A 165 13.31 -4.27 -7.49
CA ARG A 165 13.88 -5.18 -6.46
C ARG A 165 12.80 -6.03 -5.81
N ALA A 166 11.68 -5.43 -5.42
CA ALA A 166 10.53 -6.13 -4.85
C ALA A 166 10.01 -7.23 -5.79
N LYS A 167 9.82 -6.91 -7.07
CA LYS A 167 9.42 -7.86 -8.11
C LYS A 167 10.42 -9.00 -8.29
N ARG A 168 11.72 -8.69 -8.31
CA ARG A 168 12.79 -9.71 -8.41
C ARG A 168 12.75 -10.65 -7.21
N GLN A 169 12.60 -10.11 -6.00
CA GLN A 169 12.54 -10.90 -4.78
C GLN A 169 11.27 -11.75 -4.72
N LEU A 170 10.12 -11.19 -5.11
CA LEU A 170 8.85 -11.93 -5.21
C LEU A 170 8.95 -13.09 -6.18
N ARG A 171 9.57 -12.88 -7.35
CA ARG A 171 9.81 -13.94 -8.32
C ARG A 171 10.67 -15.05 -7.74
N ALA A 172 11.77 -14.72 -7.06
CA ALA A 172 12.64 -15.69 -6.42
C ALA A 172 11.91 -16.55 -5.37
N LEU A 173 11.02 -15.95 -4.59
CA LEU A 173 10.19 -16.65 -3.60
C LEU A 173 9.22 -17.61 -4.30
N LEU A 174 8.53 -17.18 -5.35
CA LEU A 174 7.60 -18.02 -6.12
C LEU A 174 8.31 -19.18 -6.84
N GLU A 175 9.52 -18.97 -7.34
CA GLU A 175 10.34 -20.01 -7.98
C GLU A 175 10.94 -20.96 -6.93
N GLY A 176 11.19 -20.51 -5.71
CA GLY A 176 11.69 -21.31 -4.59
C GLY A 176 10.66 -22.28 -4.00
N ASP A 177 9.39 -21.87 -3.94
CA ASP A 177 8.27 -22.70 -3.45
C ASP A 177 7.87 -23.83 -4.43
N LEU A 178 8.43 -23.85 -5.64
CA LEU A 178 8.22 -24.89 -6.65
C LEU A 178 9.21 -26.07 -6.52
N ARG A 179 10.02 -26.13 -5.45
CA ARG A 179 10.92 -27.24 -5.09
C ARG A 179 10.51 -27.93 -3.80
#